data_1a400ffb4fdc286717326b6faffe1dc5
#
_entry.id   1a400ffb4fdc286717326b6faffe1dc5
#
_cell.length_a   1.000
_cell.length_b   1.000
_cell.length_c   1.000
_cell.angle_alpha   90.00
_cell.angle_beta   90.00
_cell.angle_gamma   90.00
#
_symmetry.space_group_name_H-M   'P 1'
#
loop_
_entity.id
_entity.type
_entity.pdbx_description
1 polymer ?
#
loop_
_entity_poly.entity_id
_entity_poly.type
_entity_poly.pdbx_seq_one_letter_code
_entity_poly.pdbx_strand_id
1 'polypeptide(L)'
;MSWLKCATIHRNADLFRSVPTMTRRTVHDLVAEAKADIEELTAEQVKAELDAGTAMLIDIRDIRERVEKGVIPGAVSAPRGMLEFWFDPESPYHQERYTPVGRYIFHCASGWRSALAAQVIGEIGFTNVAHLETGFTGWVEAGYDIDDITDTSKWIKRP
;
A
#
# COMPACT_ATOMS: atom_id res chain seq x y z
N MET A 1 58.14 -11.30 36.29
CA MET A 1 57.12 -12.32 35.91
C MET A 1 55.87 -12.07 36.71
N SER A 2 54.91 -11.40 36.11
CA SER A 2 53.66 -11.10 36.79
C SER A 2 52.52 -11.48 35.86
N TRP A 3 51.68 -12.41 36.31
CA TRP A 3 50.61 -13.01 35.55
C TRP A 3 49.38 -12.10 35.54
N LEU A 4 48.81 -11.91 34.36
CA LEU A 4 47.56 -11.22 34.12
C LEU A 4 46.43 -11.84 34.97
N LYS A 5 45.75 -11.00 35.73
CA LYS A 5 44.45 -11.31 36.29
C LYS A 5 43.38 -11.12 35.22
N CYS A 6 42.83 -12.25 34.74
CA CYS A 6 41.67 -12.27 33.86
C CYS A 6 40.46 -11.70 34.58
N ALA A 7 39.99 -10.55 34.14
CA ALA A 7 38.76 -9.96 34.68
C ALA A 7 37.55 -10.77 34.17
N THR A 8 36.89 -11.44 35.09
CA THR A 8 35.64 -12.16 34.85
C THR A 8 34.56 -11.13 34.50
N ILE A 9 34.20 -11.09 33.22
CA ILE A 9 33.04 -10.31 32.78
C ILE A 9 31.78 -11.01 33.31
N HIS A 10 31.24 -10.49 34.39
CA HIS A 10 29.90 -10.86 34.85
C HIS A 10 28.92 -10.42 33.74
N ARG A 11 28.39 -11.39 32.98
CA ARG A 11 27.24 -11.16 32.13
C ARG A 11 26.06 -10.78 32.99
N ASN A 12 25.71 -9.53 32.95
CA ASN A 12 24.52 -8.99 33.59
C ASN A 12 23.28 -9.62 32.93
N ALA A 13 22.85 -10.79 33.41
CA ALA A 13 21.67 -11.49 32.91
C ALA A 13 20.36 -10.76 33.24
N ASP A 14 20.43 -9.71 34.08
CA ASP A 14 19.26 -8.99 34.56
C ASP A 14 18.84 -7.82 33.64
N LEU A 15 19.62 -7.49 32.61
CA LEU A 15 19.30 -6.39 31.68
C LEU A 15 18.16 -6.73 30.68
N PHE A 16 17.78 -8.00 30.58
CA PHE A 16 16.72 -8.47 29.67
C PHE A 16 15.39 -8.79 30.38
N ARG A 17 15.27 -8.45 31.66
CA ARG A 17 14.16 -8.93 32.49
C ARG A 17 12.89 -8.09 32.46
N SER A 18 12.81 -7.05 31.64
CA SER A 18 11.61 -6.20 31.56
C SER A 18 11.36 -5.61 30.17
N VAL A 19 11.63 -6.37 29.12
CA VAL A 19 11.00 -6.03 27.83
C VAL A 19 9.54 -6.43 27.99
N PRO A 20 8.58 -5.48 27.94
CA PRO A 20 7.17 -5.86 27.92
C PRO A 20 6.99 -6.88 26.80
N THR A 21 6.30 -7.99 27.07
CA THR A 21 5.91 -8.93 26.03
C THR A 21 4.99 -8.15 25.07
N MET A 22 5.58 -7.53 24.07
CA MET A 22 4.80 -6.90 23.00
C MET A 22 4.04 -8.04 22.33
N THR A 23 2.73 -8.07 22.54
CA THR A 23 1.84 -8.98 21.83
C THR A 23 2.09 -8.75 20.36
N ARG A 24 2.62 -9.75 19.66
CA ARG A 24 2.94 -9.66 18.25
C ARG A 24 1.65 -9.42 17.46
N ARG A 25 1.54 -8.28 16.80
CA ARG A 25 0.48 -8.01 15.84
C ARG A 25 0.78 -8.75 14.54
N THR A 26 -0.21 -9.37 13.98
CA THR A 26 -0.12 -10.04 12.68
C THR A 26 -0.49 -9.06 11.55
N VAL A 27 -0.18 -9.42 10.30
CA VAL A 27 -0.66 -8.64 9.14
C VAL A 27 -2.20 -8.65 9.06
N HIS A 28 -2.84 -9.72 9.52
CA HIS A 28 -4.30 -9.78 9.59
C HIS A 28 -4.89 -8.74 10.55
N ASP A 29 -4.26 -8.56 11.72
CA ASP A 29 -4.70 -7.54 12.68
C ASP A 29 -4.54 -6.14 12.09
N LEU A 30 -3.41 -5.85 11.42
CA LEU A 30 -3.18 -4.56 10.77
C LEU A 30 -4.20 -4.28 9.66
N VAL A 31 -4.50 -5.26 8.83
CA VAL A 31 -5.49 -5.11 7.75
C VAL A 31 -6.89 -4.94 8.31
N ALA A 32 -7.26 -5.71 9.35
CA ALA A 32 -8.59 -5.59 9.97
C ALA A 32 -8.79 -4.21 10.63
N GLU A 33 -7.76 -3.69 11.32
CA GLU A 33 -7.78 -2.34 11.88
C GLU A 33 -7.91 -1.27 10.78
N ALA A 34 -7.10 -1.37 9.71
CA ALA A 34 -7.19 -0.43 8.60
C ALA A 34 -8.60 -0.41 7.98
N LYS A 35 -9.18 -1.59 7.72
CA LYS A 35 -10.52 -1.72 7.14
C LYS A 35 -11.66 -1.17 8.02
N ALA A 36 -11.45 -1.13 9.34
CA ALA A 36 -12.43 -0.53 10.25
C ALA A 36 -12.52 0.99 10.13
N ASP A 37 -11.46 1.64 9.66
CA ASP A 37 -11.31 3.10 9.65
C ASP A 37 -11.44 3.72 8.25
N ILE A 38 -11.44 2.91 7.18
CA ILE A 38 -11.46 3.39 5.80
C ILE A 38 -12.74 2.99 5.08
N GLU A 39 -13.04 3.71 4.01
CA GLU A 39 -14.13 3.37 3.11
C GLU A 39 -13.73 2.20 2.19
N GLU A 40 -14.48 1.10 2.26
CA GLU A 40 -14.37 -0.05 1.36
C GLU A 40 -15.40 0.05 0.25
N LEU A 41 -14.97 -0.10 -1.01
CA LEU A 41 -15.84 -0.06 -2.18
C LEU A 41 -15.84 -1.39 -2.92
N THR A 42 -17.01 -1.79 -3.41
CA THR A 42 -17.14 -2.90 -4.35
C THR A 42 -16.62 -2.51 -5.75
N ALA A 43 -16.36 -3.50 -6.60
CA ALA A 43 -15.95 -3.25 -7.97
C ALA A 43 -16.99 -2.43 -8.77
N GLU A 44 -18.28 -2.64 -8.52
CA GLU A 44 -19.37 -1.90 -9.13
C GLU A 44 -19.36 -0.42 -8.72
N GLN A 45 -19.16 -0.14 -7.43
CA GLN A 45 -19.07 1.24 -6.92
C GLN A 45 -17.85 1.96 -7.48
N VAL A 46 -16.69 1.30 -7.50
CA VAL A 46 -15.47 1.85 -8.12
C VAL A 46 -15.72 2.15 -9.60
N LYS A 47 -16.32 1.21 -10.35
CA LYS A 47 -16.66 1.40 -11.76
C LYS A 47 -17.54 2.62 -11.97
N ALA A 48 -18.56 2.80 -11.14
CA ALA A 48 -19.46 3.95 -11.22
C ALA A 48 -18.74 5.28 -10.99
N GLU A 49 -17.83 5.37 -10.00
CA GLU A 49 -17.05 6.58 -9.75
C GLU A 49 -16.06 6.88 -10.89
N LEU A 50 -15.46 5.85 -11.48
CA LEU A 50 -14.57 6.01 -12.64
C LEU A 50 -15.32 6.49 -13.90
N ASP A 51 -16.49 5.93 -14.18
CA ASP A 51 -17.33 6.32 -15.31
C ASP A 51 -17.85 7.76 -15.17
N ALA A 52 -18.13 8.18 -13.93
CA ALA A 52 -18.52 9.54 -13.63
C ALA A 52 -17.33 10.54 -13.63
N GLY A 53 -16.09 10.06 -13.69
CA GLY A 53 -14.89 10.89 -13.64
C GLY A 53 -14.68 11.60 -12.29
N THR A 54 -15.25 11.06 -11.21
CA THR A 54 -15.23 11.68 -9.87
C THR A 54 -14.08 11.22 -8.98
N ALA A 55 -13.39 10.15 -9.35
CA ALA A 55 -12.30 9.58 -8.58
C ALA A 55 -11.07 9.24 -9.45
N MET A 56 -9.91 9.26 -8.83
CA MET A 56 -8.66 8.73 -9.40
C MET A 56 -8.39 7.35 -8.80
N LEU A 57 -8.35 6.32 -9.64
CA LEU A 57 -7.97 4.97 -9.22
C LEU A 57 -6.45 4.82 -9.19
N ILE A 58 -5.91 4.37 -8.07
CA ILE A 58 -4.48 4.22 -7.83
C ILE A 58 -4.12 2.73 -7.73
N ASP A 59 -3.34 2.25 -8.70
CA ASP A 59 -2.80 0.89 -8.70
C ASP A 59 -1.47 0.85 -7.96
N ILE A 60 -1.47 0.26 -6.75
CA ILE A 60 -0.29 0.19 -5.89
C ILE A 60 0.53 -1.10 -6.08
N ARG A 61 0.17 -1.93 -7.05
CA ARG A 61 0.87 -3.18 -7.33
C ARG A 61 2.28 -2.93 -7.89
N ASP A 62 3.13 -3.96 -7.74
CA ASP A 62 4.42 -3.99 -8.42
C ASP A 62 4.24 -4.00 -9.94
N ILE A 63 5.18 -3.41 -10.68
CA ILE A 63 5.12 -3.34 -12.14
C ILE A 63 5.02 -4.72 -12.80
N ARG A 64 5.64 -5.75 -12.22
CA ARG A 64 5.58 -7.12 -12.72
C ARG A 64 4.18 -7.71 -12.63
N GLU A 65 3.45 -7.45 -11.51
CA GLU A 65 2.06 -7.87 -11.36
C GLU A 65 1.16 -7.20 -12.42
N ARG A 66 1.40 -5.90 -12.67
CA ARG A 66 0.64 -5.11 -13.65
C ARG A 66 0.84 -5.61 -15.07
N VAL A 67 2.08 -5.92 -15.41
CA VAL A 67 2.45 -6.45 -16.72
C VAL A 67 1.90 -7.85 -16.94
N GLU A 68 2.03 -8.72 -15.92
CA GLU A 68 1.59 -10.13 -16.03
C GLU A 68 0.07 -10.26 -16.07
N LYS A 69 -0.65 -9.42 -15.33
CA LYS A 69 -2.10 -9.56 -15.11
C LYS A 69 -2.95 -8.52 -15.84
N GLY A 70 -2.32 -7.49 -16.39
CA GLY A 70 -3.01 -6.33 -16.91
C GLY A 70 -3.34 -5.29 -15.83
N VAL A 71 -4.02 -4.22 -16.22
CA VAL A 71 -4.39 -3.09 -15.37
C VAL A 71 -5.86 -2.73 -15.55
N ILE A 72 -6.46 -2.13 -14.53
CA ILE A 72 -7.78 -1.51 -14.67
C ILE A 72 -7.63 -0.27 -15.55
N PRO A 73 -8.48 -0.08 -16.59
CA PRO A 73 -8.39 1.06 -17.47
C PRO A 73 -8.42 2.39 -16.72
N GLY A 74 -7.49 3.29 -17.05
CA GLY A 74 -7.36 4.59 -16.40
C GLY A 74 -6.67 4.59 -15.03
N ALA A 75 -6.33 3.44 -14.46
CA ALA A 75 -5.65 3.39 -13.18
C ALA A 75 -4.22 3.96 -13.24
N VAL A 76 -3.94 4.89 -12.33
CA VAL A 76 -2.62 5.53 -12.18
C VAL A 76 -1.70 4.62 -11.37
N SER A 77 -0.49 4.37 -11.87
CA SER A 77 0.51 3.58 -11.16
C SER A 77 1.15 4.40 -10.04
N ALA A 78 1.07 3.91 -8.82
CA ALA A 78 1.81 4.44 -7.68
C ALA A 78 2.27 3.29 -6.79
N PRO A 79 3.52 2.82 -6.91
CA PRO A 79 4.01 1.68 -6.14
C PRO A 79 3.84 1.93 -4.64
N ARG A 80 3.39 0.91 -3.88
CA ARG A 80 3.12 1.02 -2.44
C ARG A 80 4.24 1.70 -1.65
N GLY A 81 5.49 1.48 -2.02
CA GLY A 81 6.65 2.05 -1.33
C GLY A 81 6.91 3.54 -1.59
N MET A 82 6.14 4.17 -2.47
CA MET A 82 6.31 5.60 -2.82
C MET A 82 5.09 6.45 -2.46
N LEU A 83 4.02 5.85 -1.95
CA LEU A 83 2.76 6.57 -1.76
C LEU A 83 2.91 7.77 -0.84
N GLU A 84 3.42 7.58 0.36
CA GLU A 84 3.57 8.64 1.36
C GLU A 84 4.44 9.78 0.82
N PHE A 85 5.52 9.45 0.10
CA PHE A 85 6.43 10.44 -0.50
C PHE A 85 5.80 11.22 -1.65
N TRP A 86 4.93 10.58 -2.43
CA TRP A 86 4.30 11.23 -3.59
C TRP A 86 3.05 12.02 -3.21
N PHE A 87 2.35 11.61 -2.16
CA PHE A 87 1.13 12.28 -1.68
C PHE A 87 1.43 13.46 -0.77
N ASP A 88 2.43 13.38 0.11
CA ASP A 88 2.76 14.46 1.04
C ASP A 88 3.25 15.72 0.32
N PRO A 89 2.53 16.86 0.43
CA PRO A 89 2.92 18.12 -0.20
C PRO A 89 4.26 18.69 0.30
N GLU A 90 4.72 18.30 1.49
CA GLU A 90 5.99 18.74 2.06
C GLU A 90 7.16 17.83 1.65
N SER A 91 6.88 16.72 0.99
CA SER A 91 7.87 15.77 0.52
C SER A 91 8.65 16.35 -0.70
N PRO A 92 10.00 16.18 -0.76
CA PRO A 92 10.77 16.54 -1.95
C PRO A 92 10.42 15.68 -3.19
N TYR A 93 9.64 14.60 -3.01
CA TYR A 93 9.18 13.71 -4.07
C TYR A 93 7.69 13.89 -4.40
N HIS A 94 7.06 14.93 -3.83
CA HIS A 94 5.64 15.20 -4.06
C HIS A 94 5.30 15.26 -5.55
N GLN A 95 4.16 14.71 -5.90
CA GLN A 95 3.60 14.84 -7.25
C GLN A 95 2.35 15.71 -7.21
N GLU A 96 2.37 16.84 -7.90
CA GLU A 96 1.32 17.86 -7.91
C GLU A 96 -0.09 17.35 -8.28
N ARG A 97 -0.17 16.18 -8.92
CA ARG A 97 -1.44 15.52 -9.23
C ARG A 97 -2.21 15.04 -7.99
N TYR A 98 -1.52 14.85 -6.86
CA TYR A 98 -2.12 14.39 -5.60
C TYR A 98 -2.37 15.59 -4.69
N THR A 99 -3.63 15.96 -4.57
CA THR A 99 -4.05 17.09 -3.72
C THR A 99 -4.93 16.60 -2.57
N PRO A 100 -4.86 17.20 -1.37
CA PRO A 100 -5.63 16.75 -0.21
C PRO A 100 -7.15 16.73 -0.40
N VAL A 101 -7.66 17.46 -1.39
CA VAL A 101 -9.10 17.54 -1.71
C VAL A 101 -9.54 16.54 -2.78
N GLY A 102 -8.60 15.82 -3.39
CA GLY A 102 -8.89 14.81 -4.41
C GLY A 102 -9.61 13.58 -3.85
N ARG A 103 -10.39 12.89 -4.70
CA ARG A 103 -10.96 11.57 -4.40
C ARG A 103 -10.03 10.50 -4.94
N TYR A 104 -9.53 9.65 -4.06
CA TYR A 104 -8.58 8.58 -4.40
C TYR A 104 -9.11 7.23 -3.97
N ILE A 105 -9.11 6.28 -4.89
CA ILE A 105 -9.45 4.88 -4.62
C ILE A 105 -8.21 4.04 -4.84
N PHE A 106 -7.72 3.37 -3.80
CA PHE A 106 -6.56 2.51 -3.91
C PHE A 106 -6.96 1.08 -4.23
N HIS A 107 -6.20 0.40 -5.09
CA HIS A 107 -6.34 -1.04 -5.25
C HIS A 107 -4.98 -1.75 -5.32
N CYS A 108 -5.00 -3.00 -4.91
CA CYS A 108 -3.89 -3.95 -5.11
C CYS A 108 -4.43 -5.24 -5.73
N ALA A 109 -3.80 -6.39 -5.48
CA ALA A 109 -4.30 -7.66 -6.00
C ALA A 109 -5.60 -8.13 -5.31
N SER A 110 -5.68 -8.09 -3.96
CA SER A 110 -6.73 -8.69 -3.15
C SER A 110 -7.25 -7.82 -2.00
N GLY A 111 -7.01 -6.50 -2.04
CA GLY A 111 -7.54 -5.54 -1.06
C GLY A 111 -6.71 -5.32 0.20
N TRP A 112 -5.74 -6.17 0.55
CA TRP A 112 -5.00 -6.04 1.82
C TRP A 112 -4.00 -4.87 1.82
N ARG A 113 -3.11 -4.81 0.83
CA ARG A 113 -2.13 -3.72 0.69
C ARG A 113 -2.82 -2.37 0.50
N SER A 114 -3.94 -2.35 -0.22
CA SER A 114 -4.69 -1.13 -0.50
C SER A 114 -5.45 -0.61 0.72
N ALA A 115 -5.92 -1.48 1.63
CA ALA A 115 -6.48 -1.06 2.90
C ALA A 115 -5.43 -0.30 3.74
N LEU A 116 -4.24 -0.90 3.93
CA LEU A 116 -3.13 -0.24 4.64
C LEU A 116 -2.67 1.04 3.94
N ALA A 117 -2.74 1.10 2.61
CA ALA A 117 -2.39 2.30 1.86
C ALA A 117 -3.39 3.43 2.09
N ALA A 118 -4.70 3.15 2.00
CA ALA A 118 -5.74 4.14 2.22
C ALA A 118 -5.67 4.70 3.65
N GLN A 119 -5.45 3.85 4.65
CA GLN A 119 -5.28 4.28 6.04
C GLN A 119 -4.13 5.27 6.19
N VAL A 120 -2.92 4.91 5.73
CA VAL A 120 -1.74 5.78 5.84
C VAL A 120 -1.93 7.11 5.09
N ILE A 121 -2.54 7.09 3.91
CA ILE A 121 -2.82 8.33 3.17
C ILE A 121 -3.87 9.18 3.89
N GLY A 122 -4.83 8.55 4.55
CA GLY A 122 -5.76 9.25 5.46
C GLY A 122 -5.05 9.93 6.64
N GLU A 123 -4.08 9.25 7.27
CA GLU A 123 -3.29 9.76 8.39
C GLU A 123 -2.46 11.00 8.03
N ILE A 124 -1.99 11.13 6.78
CA ILE A 124 -1.28 12.32 6.31
C ILE A 124 -2.20 13.43 5.80
N GLY A 125 -3.53 13.32 6.01
CA GLY A 125 -4.50 14.40 5.81
C GLY A 125 -5.36 14.32 4.55
N PHE A 126 -5.32 13.23 3.79
CA PHE A 126 -6.22 13.02 2.65
C PHE A 126 -7.53 12.38 3.14
N THR A 127 -8.58 13.18 3.30
CA THR A 127 -9.83 12.73 3.92
C THR A 127 -10.80 12.02 2.99
N ASN A 128 -10.58 12.10 1.67
CA ASN A 128 -11.46 11.51 0.65
C ASN A 128 -10.80 10.32 -0.03
N VAL A 129 -10.46 9.31 0.77
CA VAL A 129 -9.78 8.10 0.35
C VAL A 129 -10.64 6.87 0.58
N ALA A 130 -10.53 5.89 -0.32
CA ALA A 130 -11.18 4.61 -0.24
C ALA A 130 -10.28 3.52 -0.81
N HIS A 131 -10.69 2.27 -0.69
CA HIS A 131 -10.02 1.20 -1.44
C HIS A 131 -11.04 0.22 -2.06
N LEU A 132 -10.63 -0.43 -3.14
CA LEU A 132 -11.37 -1.55 -3.73
C LEU A 132 -11.16 -2.78 -2.86
N GLU A 133 -12.21 -3.23 -2.17
CA GLU A 133 -12.15 -4.25 -1.11
C GLU A 133 -11.57 -5.60 -1.59
N THR A 134 -11.95 -6.02 -2.79
CA THR A 134 -11.53 -7.29 -3.42
C THR A 134 -10.33 -7.13 -4.35
N GLY A 135 -9.87 -5.90 -4.54
CA GLY A 135 -8.73 -5.55 -5.39
C GLY A 135 -8.94 -5.91 -6.86
N PHE A 136 -7.82 -6.05 -7.57
CA PHE A 136 -7.81 -6.40 -9.00
C PHE A 136 -8.48 -7.75 -9.28
N THR A 137 -8.34 -8.72 -8.38
CA THR A 137 -8.98 -10.03 -8.52
C THR A 137 -10.50 -9.89 -8.59
N GLY A 138 -11.10 -9.18 -7.65
CA GLY A 138 -12.55 -8.97 -7.65
C GLY A 138 -13.04 -8.12 -8.82
N TRP A 139 -12.23 -7.19 -9.33
CA TRP A 139 -12.54 -6.45 -10.55
C TRP A 139 -12.68 -7.38 -11.76
N VAL A 140 -11.73 -8.31 -11.93
CA VAL A 140 -11.75 -9.31 -13.02
C VAL A 140 -12.91 -10.29 -12.85
N GLU A 141 -13.16 -10.77 -11.62
CA GLU A 141 -14.28 -11.66 -11.31
C GLU A 141 -15.64 -11.01 -11.57
N ALA A 142 -15.75 -9.71 -11.40
CA ALA A 142 -16.94 -8.93 -11.76
C ALA A 142 -17.13 -8.78 -13.29
N GLY A 143 -16.16 -9.23 -14.10
CA GLY A 143 -16.24 -9.22 -15.56
C GLY A 143 -15.94 -7.87 -16.19
N TYR A 144 -15.30 -6.94 -15.48
CA TYR A 144 -14.92 -5.64 -16.02
C TYR A 144 -13.64 -5.70 -16.84
N ASP A 145 -13.51 -4.77 -17.77
CA ASP A 145 -12.39 -4.68 -18.69
C ASP A 145 -11.06 -4.46 -18.00
N ILE A 146 -10.01 -5.00 -18.60
CA ILE A 146 -8.61 -4.76 -18.25
C ILE A 146 -7.79 -4.43 -19.49
N ASP A 147 -6.77 -3.60 -19.33
CA ASP A 147 -5.80 -3.29 -20.37
C ASP A 147 -4.54 -4.13 -20.22
N ASP A 148 -4.02 -4.62 -21.34
CA ASP A 148 -2.68 -5.22 -21.41
C ASP A 148 -1.64 -4.11 -21.61
N ILE A 149 -0.63 -4.07 -20.74
CA ILE A 149 0.46 -3.09 -20.83
C ILE A 149 1.81 -3.71 -21.20
N THR A 150 1.82 -4.95 -21.65
CA THR A 150 3.04 -5.70 -22.01
C THR A 150 3.91 -4.92 -22.98
N ASP A 151 3.34 -4.37 -24.04
CA ASP A 151 4.07 -3.66 -25.08
C ASP A 151 4.53 -2.25 -24.66
N THR A 152 3.87 -1.65 -23.67
CA THR A 152 4.16 -0.28 -23.22
C THR A 152 5.20 -0.25 -22.10
N SER A 153 5.46 -1.36 -21.44
CA SER A 153 6.36 -1.43 -20.31
C SER A 153 7.83 -1.56 -20.76
N LYS A 154 8.61 -0.52 -20.48
CA LYS A 154 10.07 -0.53 -20.68
C LYS A 154 10.79 -1.55 -19.80
N TRP A 155 10.13 -2.08 -18.77
CA TRP A 155 10.71 -2.98 -17.77
C TRP A 155 10.70 -4.45 -18.20
N ILE A 156 9.93 -4.80 -19.26
CA ILE A 156 9.82 -6.17 -19.73
C ILE A 156 10.89 -6.51 -20.76
N LYS A 157 11.42 -5.53 -21.46
CA LYS A 157 12.49 -5.74 -22.44
C LYS A 157 13.85 -5.88 -21.73
N ARG A 158 14.02 -6.97 -20.98
CA ARG A 158 15.35 -7.49 -20.69
C ARG A 158 15.63 -8.60 -21.70
N PRO A 159 16.79 -8.51 -22.40
CA PRO A 159 17.23 -9.60 -23.25
C PRO A 159 17.48 -10.87 -22.46
#